data_8c428d82235cabef68a0d0bc60c48832
#
_entry.id   8c428d82235cabef68a0d0bc60c48832
#
_cell.length_a   1.000
_cell.length_b   1.000
_cell.length_c   1.000
_cell.angle_alpha   90.00
_cell.angle_beta   90.00
_cell.angle_gamma   90.00
#
_symmetry.space_group_name_H-M   'P 1'
#
loop_
_entity.id
_entity.type
_entity.pdbx_description
1 polymer ?
#
loop_
_entity_poly.entity_id
_entity_poly.type
_entity_poly.pdbx_seq_one_letter_code
_entity_poly.pdbx_strand_id
1 'polypeptide(L)'
;MKKITPDEIGRWRVEIQNSENFRDEQFGKNRSSDMSKAGENIDYFESGISGRLISDYGIKEPLTTINIIFPIVKNIIPTLYWKNPYITAIPKRSGDEDSAPYAGSILNYYYEDLDVKSVNKQIIFDAYVLGMGICKIGYSTQFGTDIPDEDIKKDRETEKKRGILEMLGLRKPKKEEEPKQNIELNEFIRTENPYITWVNPFNFGIDPAANSINNARYVYERVTKILKEVKDNKGYSNTEDLEGSPINGGVVKDIPETQIDNFKTIDLYEIHYKTTDGIYILVLAKDGSAYKALRHEKSIYEMDG
;
A
#
# COMPACT_ATOMS: atom_id res chain seq x y z
N MET A 1 8.28 -18.00 1.27
CA MET A 1 6.98 -17.66 1.91
C MET A 1 6.70 -18.59 3.08
N LYS A 2 6.32 -18.07 4.25
CA LYS A 2 5.87 -18.88 5.38
C LYS A 2 4.48 -19.42 5.04
N LYS A 3 4.27 -20.74 5.15
CA LYS A 3 2.94 -21.32 4.91
C LYS A 3 2.03 -20.92 6.06
N ILE A 4 0.86 -20.40 5.74
CA ILE A 4 -0.21 -20.10 6.68
C ILE A 4 -1.22 -21.25 6.67
N THR A 5 -1.71 -21.63 7.85
CA THR A 5 -2.69 -22.72 7.98
C THR A 5 -4.11 -22.19 7.77
N PRO A 6 -5.09 -23.05 7.39
CA PRO A 6 -6.48 -22.65 7.31
C PRO A 6 -7.04 -22.10 8.63
N ASP A 7 -6.59 -22.63 9.77
CA ASP A 7 -7.01 -22.16 11.09
C ASP A 7 -6.50 -20.74 11.37
N GLU A 8 -5.27 -20.42 10.94
CA GLU A 8 -4.72 -19.07 11.05
C GLU A 8 -5.49 -18.09 10.15
N ILE A 9 -5.90 -18.48 8.95
CA ILE A 9 -6.76 -17.69 8.08
C ILE A 9 -8.11 -17.44 8.75
N GLY A 10 -8.68 -18.48 9.38
CA GLY A 10 -9.92 -18.37 10.17
C GLY A 10 -9.80 -17.36 11.30
N ARG A 11 -8.69 -17.36 12.05
CA ARG A 11 -8.40 -16.37 13.10
C ARG A 11 -8.32 -14.96 12.51
N TRP A 12 -7.60 -14.76 11.42
CA TRP A 12 -7.49 -13.45 10.76
C TRP A 12 -8.84 -12.93 10.27
N ARG A 13 -9.70 -13.80 9.77
CA ARG A 13 -11.08 -13.43 9.42
C ARG A 13 -11.82 -12.83 10.61
N VAL A 14 -11.70 -13.46 11.79
CA VAL A 14 -12.34 -12.96 13.03
C VAL A 14 -11.72 -11.64 13.46
N GLU A 15 -10.40 -11.50 13.42
CA GLU A 15 -9.71 -10.26 13.79
C GLU A 15 -10.09 -9.10 12.87
N ILE A 16 -10.14 -9.34 11.55
CA ILE A 16 -10.61 -8.34 10.57
C ILE A 16 -12.06 -7.92 10.89
N GLN A 17 -12.95 -8.90 11.12
CA GLN A 17 -14.35 -8.60 11.43
C GLN A 17 -14.50 -7.83 12.74
N ASN A 18 -13.73 -8.15 13.77
CA ASN A 18 -13.72 -7.41 15.03
C ASN A 18 -13.21 -5.98 14.83
N SER A 19 -12.18 -5.80 14.03
CA SER A 19 -11.66 -4.47 13.70
C SER A 19 -12.65 -3.65 12.87
N GLU A 20 -13.35 -4.27 11.90
CA GLU A 20 -14.41 -3.61 11.12
C GLU A 20 -15.58 -3.23 12.03
N ASN A 21 -16.01 -4.11 12.92
CA ASN A 21 -17.08 -3.81 13.88
C ASN A 21 -16.66 -2.68 14.84
N PHE A 22 -15.43 -2.74 15.36
CA PHE A 22 -14.88 -1.68 16.22
C PHE A 22 -14.85 -0.34 15.49
N ARG A 23 -14.36 -0.33 14.25
CA ARG A 23 -14.37 0.87 13.42
C ARG A 23 -15.80 1.36 13.20
N ASP A 24 -16.74 0.48 12.85
CA ASP A 24 -18.14 0.82 12.59
C ASP A 24 -18.85 1.28 13.86
N GLU A 25 -18.47 0.78 15.04
CA GLU A 25 -18.97 1.25 16.34
C GLU A 25 -18.38 2.61 16.73
N GLN A 26 -17.06 2.74 16.61
CA GLN A 26 -16.34 3.99 16.96
C GLN A 26 -16.56 5.08 15.92
N PHE A 27 -16.68 4.71 14.65
CA PHE A 27 -16.57 5.61 13.53
C PHE A 27 -17.75 5.57 12.54
N GLY A 28 -18.66 4.61 12.60
CA GLY A 28 -19.55 4.44 11.45
C GLY A 28 -21.04 4.49 11.67
N LYS A 29 -21.62 3.62 12.40
CA LYS A 29 -23.09 3.43 12.38
C LYS A 29 -23.80 3.82 13.66
N ASN A 30 -23.12 3.85 14.79
CA ASN A 30 -23.73 4.25 16.06
C ASN A 30 -23.60 5.76 16.25
N ARG A 31 -24.74 6.42 16.42
CA ARG A 31 -24.89 7.88 16.62
C ARG A 31 -24.11 8.46 17.81
N SER A 32 -23.41 7.64 18.57
CA SER A 32 -22.58 8.05 19.70
C SER A 32 -21.09 8.09 19.41
N SER A 33 -20.63 7.71 18.20
CA SER A 33 -19.23 7.60 17.84
C SER A 33 -18.76 8.68 16.87
N ASP A 34 -17.46 8.97 16.92
CA ASP A 34 -16.87 10.08 16.17
C ASP A 34 -16.91 9.93 14.64
N MET A 35 -17.15 8.74 14.07
CA MET A 35 -17.26 8.55 12.63
C MET A 35 -18.68 8.47 12.07
N SER A 36 -19.70 8.24 12.88
CA SER A 36 -21.04 8.67 12.45
C SER A 36 -21.08 10.19 12.33
N LYS A 37 -20.38 10.89 13.19
CA LYS A 37 -20.07 12.32 13.02
C LYS A 37 -19.19 12.59 11.81
N ALA A 38 -18.27 11.70 11.45
CA ALA A 38 -17.45 11.83 10.25
C ALA A 38 -18.27 11.70 8.97
N GLY A 39 -19.21 10.75 8.90
CA GLY A 39 -20.18 10.67 7.81
C GLY A 39 -21.06 11.92 7.73
N GLU A 40 -21.53 12.41 8.87
CA GLU A 40 -22.23 13.69 8.96
C GLU A 40 -21.34 14.87 8.53
N ASN A 41 -20.08 14.90 8.93
CA ASN A 41 -19.14 15.95 8.55
C ASN A 41 -18.87 15.96 7.05
N ILE A 42 -18.82 14.81 6.39
CA ILE A 42 -18.73 14.73 4.93
C ILE A 42 -20.00 15.29 4.30
N ASP A 43 -21.17 14.89 4.78
CA ASP A 43 -22.45 15.40 4.29
C ASP A 43 -22.55 16.93 4.48
N TYR A 44 -22.08 17.47 5.61
CA TYR A 44 -21.99 18.91 5.83
C TYR A 44 -21.01 19.58 4.86
N PHE A 45 -19.86 18.95 4.63
CA PHE A 45 -18.87 19.47 3.69
C PHE A 45 -19.40 19.48 2.25
N GLU A 46 -20.14 18.43 1.85
CA GLU A 46 -20.70 18.28 0.50
C GLU A 46 -22.10 18.93 0.34
N SER A 47 -22.64 19.51 1.40
CA SER A 47 -24.02 20.04 1.42
C SER A 47 -25.11 19.00 1.22
N GLY A 48 -24.82 17.73 1.51
CA GLY A 48 -25.74 16.61 1.33
C GLY A 48 -26.85 16.48 2.39
N ILE A 49 -26.85 17.34 3.41
CA ILE A 49 -27.69 17.21 4.59
C ILE A 49 -29.21 17.43 4.30
N SER A 50 -29.51 18.14 3.22
CA SER A 50 -30.90 18.42 2.85
C SER A 50 -31.72 17.16 2.64
N GLY A 51 -31.14 16.14 2.02
CA GLY A 51 -31.79 14.85 1.78
C GLY A 51 -32.12 14.09 3.07
N ARG A 52 -31.19 14.12 4.06
CA ARG A 52 -31.39 13.49 5.38
C ARG A 52 -32.49 14.17 6.18
N LEU A 53 -32.52 15.51 6.22
CA LEU A 53 -33.55 16.24 6.93
C LEU A 53 -34.96 15.95 6.38
N ILE A 54 -35.04 15.75 5.05
CA ILE A 54 -36.30 15.36 4.42
C ILE A 54 -36.69 13.93 4.81
N SER A 55 -35.78 13.00 4.82
CA SER A 55 -36.07 11.59 5.15
C SER A 55 -36.32 11.36 6.64
N ASP A 56 -35.50 11.96 7.51
CA ASP A 56 -35.49 11.64 8.94
C ASP A 56 -36.53 12.47 9.73
N TYR A 57 -36.83 13.66 9.27
CA TYR A 57 -37.74 14.61 9.95
C TYR A 57 -39.00 14.94 9.17
N GLY A 58 -39.19 14.35 7.97
CA GLY A 58 -40.38 14.54 7.16
C GLY A 58 -40.59 15.98 6.68
N ILE A 59 -39.52 16.78 6.61
CA ILE A 59 -39.59 18.17 6.17
C ILE A 59 -39.82 18.19 4.66
N LYS A 60 -40.96 18.71 4.23
CA LYS A 60 -41.41 18.73 2.82
C LYS A 60 -40.97 19.97 2.04
N GLU A 61 -40.44 20.98 2.72
CA GLU A 61 -40.03 22.22 2.06
C GLU A 61 -38.57 22.18 1.61
N PRO A 62 -38.22 22.77 0.46
CA PRO A 62 -36.83 22.85 0.01
C PRO A 62 -36.06 23.74 0.98
N LEU A 63 -35.15 23.12 1.73
CA LEU A 63 -34.26 23.84 2.63
C LEU A 63 -33.11 24.44 1.84
N THR A 64 -32.96 25.75 1.94
CA THR A 64 -31.75 26.41 1.44
C THR A 64 -30.65 26.22 2.47
N THR A 65 -29.72 25.31 2.19
CA THR A 65 -28.53 25.11 3.05
C THR A 65 -27.40 26.02 2.60
N ILE A 66 -26.86 26.80 3.54
CA ILE A 66 -25.63 27.58 3.32
C ILE A 66 -24.47 26.75 3.87
N ASN A 67 -23.65 26.23 2.97
CA ASN A 67 -22.48 25.45 3.36
C ASN A 67 -21.33 26.36 3.84
N ILE A 68 -21.22 26.53 5.15
CA ILE A 68 -20.17 27.32 5.80
C ILE A 68 -18.89 26.49 5.98
N ILE A 69 -19.03 25.16 6.14
CA ILE A 69 -17.91 24.26 6.43
C ILE A 69 -16.98 24.16 5.23
N PHE A 70 -17.52 24.07 4.02
CA PHE A 70 -16.72 23.98 2.80
C PHE A 70 -15.68 25.11 2.66
N PRO A 71 -16.04 26.41 2.71
CA PRO A 71 -15.06 27.47 2.60
C PRO A 71 -14.08 27.49 3.77
N ILE A 72 -14.51 27.13 4.99
CA ILE A 72 -13.60 27.04 6.15
C ILE A 72 -12.51 26.01 5.88
N VAL A 73 -12.87 24.77 5.52
CA VAL A 73 -11.91 23.69 5.26
C VAL A 73 -11.00 24.05 4.08
N LYS A 74 -11.58 24.59 2.99
CA LYS A 74 -10.83 25.02 1.80
C LYS A 74 -9.81 26.12 2.07
N ASN A 75 -10.05 26.98 3.05
CA ASN A 75 -9.15 28.05 3.43
C ASN A 75 -8.09 27.58 4.46
N ILE A 76 -8.46 26.68 5.36
CA ILE A 76 -7.56 26.18 6.41
C ILE A 76 -6.45 25.31 5.82
N ILE A 77 -6.77 24.40 4.89
CA ILE A 77 -5.78 23.48 4.31
C ILE A 77 -4.59 24.21 3.71
N PRO A 78 -4.75 25.20 2.81
CA PRO A 78 -3.63 25.98 2.29
C PRO A 78 -2.89 26.77 3.38
N THR A 79 -3.56 27.18 4.44
CA THR A 79 -2.95 27.93 5.55
C THR A 79 -2.06 27.03 6.39
N LEU A 80 -2.52 25.80 6.69
CA LEU A 80 -1.75 24.82 7.45
C LEU A 80 -0.59 24.24 6.63
N TYR A 81 -0.80 24.03 5.34
CA TYR A 81 0.19 23.44 4.44
C TYR A 81 0.41 24.30 3.18
N TRP A 82 0.99 25.46 3.44
CA TRP A 82 1.29 26.44 2.41
C TRP A 82 2.50 26.02 1.53
N LYS A 83 3.57 25.51 2.15
CA LYS A 83 4.85 25.22 1.51
C LYS A 83 5.43 23.92 2.07
N ASN A 84 6.15 23.17 1.23
CA ASN A 84 6.92 22.02 1.69
C ASN A 84 7.95 22.49 2.73
N PRO A 85 8.08 21.80 3.88
CA PRO A 85 9.15 22.06 4.81
C PRO A 85 10.49 21.72 4.16
N TYR A 86 11.50 22.50 4.46
CA TYR A 86 12.88 22.16 4.12
C TYR A 86 13.45 21.27 5.22
N ILE A 87 13.94 20.10 4.84
CA ILE A 87 14.44 19.10 5.78
C ILE A 87 15.95 19.31 5.94
N THR A 88 16.40 19.52 7.17
CA THR A 88 17.81 19.59 7.53
C THR A 88 18.17 18.40 8.41
N ALA A 89 19.08 17.55 7.96
CA ALA A 89 19.59 16.47 8.78
C ALA A 89 20.73 16.97 9.66
N ILE A 90 20.69 16.65 10.95
CA ILE A 90 21.70 17.01 11.93
C ILE A 90 22.40 15.73 12.41
N PRO A 91 23.75 15.67 12.36
CA PRO A 91 24.49 14.51 12.80
C PRO A 91 24.29 14.26 14.31
N LYS A 92 24.03 13.02 14.68
CA LYS A 92 23.86 12.61 16.08
C LYS A 92 25.16 12.05 16.70
N ARG A 93 26.04 11.51 15.87
CA ARG A 93 27.29 10.87 16.28
C ARG A 93 28.47 11.55 15.59
N SER A 94 29.62 11.56 16.27
CA SER A 94 30.89 11.90 15.66
C SER A 94 31.18 10.89 14.54
N GLY A 95 31.27 11.35 13.30
CA GLY A 95 31.40 10.53 12.11
C GLY A 95 30.21 10.60 11.14
N ASP A 96 29.04 11.10 11.58
CA ASP A 96 27.88 11.33 10.71
C ASP A 96 27.90 12.73 10.07
N GLU A 97 28.94 13.54 10.37
CA GLU A 97 29.02 14.96 9.95
C GLU A 97 29.04 15.10 8.43
N ASP A 98 29.75 14.22 7.74
CA ASP A 98 29.84 14.25 6.28
C ASP A 98 28.59 13.66 5.60
N SER A 99 27.90 12.70 6.23
CA SER A 99 26.74 12.00 5.67
C SER A 99 25.42 12.76 5.89
N ALA A 100 25.29 13.54 6.96
CA ALA A 100 24.07 14.26 7.29
C ALA A 100 23.60 15.24 6.20
N PRO A 101 24.44 16.07 5.56
CA PRO A 101 24.02 16.95 4.46
C PRO A 101 23.48 16.18 3.25
N TYR A 102 24.07 15.02 2.92
CA TYR A 102 23.59 14.15 1.85
C TYR A 102 22.21 13.58 2.17
N ALA A 103 22.01 13.09 3.41
CA ALA A 103 20.73 12.60 3.88
C ALA A 103 19.64 13.69 3.78
N GLY A 104 19.95 14.93 4.18
CA GLY A 104 19.04 16.07 4.04
C GLY A 104 18.67 16.33 2.57
N SER A 105 19.66 16.30 1.67
CA SER A 105 19.45 16.51 0.23
C SER A 105 18.60 15.43 -0.39
N ILE A 106 18.84 14.16 -0.06
CA ILE A 106 18.05 13.00 -0.52
C ILE A 106 16.61 13.10 -0.04
N LEU A 107 16.40 13.44 1.24
CA LEU A 107 15.06 13.60 1.79
C LEU A 107 14.28 14.73 1.10
N ASN A 108 14.92 15.88 0.84
CA ASN A 108 14.27 16.97 0.10
C ASN A 108 13.95 16.58 -1.34
N TYR A 109 14.84 15.85 -2.01
CA TYR A 109 14.59 15.32 -3.35
C TYR A 109 13.34 14.42 -3.37
N TYR A 110 13.29 13.40 -2.50
CA TYR A 110 12.14 12.51 -2.42
C TYR A 110 10.86 13.20 -1.97
N TYR A 111 10.97 14.25 -1.17
CA TYR A 111 9.81 15.04 -0.74
C TYR A 111 9.11 15.71 -1.92
N GLU A 112 9.88 16.13 -2.94
CA GLU A 112 9.36 16.69 -4.18
C GLU A 112 8.97 15.61 -5.18
N ASP A 113 9.84 14.63 -5.40
CA ASP A 113 9.66 13.55 -6.39
C ASP A 113 8.40 12.70 -6.12
N LEU A 114 8.09 12.42 -4.86
CA LEU A 114 6.92 11.65 -4.43
C LEU A 114 5.65 12.51 -4.24
N ASP A 115 5.68 13.78 -4.60
CA ASP A 115 4.58 14.74 -4.38
C ASP A 115 3.95 14.63 -2.97
N VAL A 116 4.81 14.59 -1.94
CA VAL A 116 4.39 14.47 -0.53
C VAL A 116 3.42 15.60 -0.15
N LYS A 117 3.49 16.72 -0.87
CA LYS A 117 2.57 17.85 -0.68
C LYS A 117 1.12 17.47 -0.90
N SER A 118 0.81 16.78 -1.98
CA SER A 118 -0.56 16.35 -2.30
C SER A 118 -1.05 15.34 -1.29
N VAL A 119 -0.20 14.38 -0.91
CA VAL A 119 -0.53 13.37 0.11
C VAL A 119 -0.82 14.05 1.46
N ASN A 120 0.04 14.97 1.91
CA ASN A 120 -0.15 15.67 3.18
C ASN A 120 -1.42 16.53 3.18
N LYS A 121 -1.76 17.19 2.07
CA LYS A 121 -3.02 17.94 1.98
C LYS A 121 -4.24 17.04 2.14
N GLN A 122 -4.20 15.84 1.57
CA GLN A 122 -5.29 14.87 1.73
C GLN A 122 -5.37 14.36 3.18
N ILE A 123 -4.23 14.08 3.81
CA ILE A 123 -4.16 13.67 5.22
C ILE A 123 -4.72 14.77 6.14
N ILE A 124 -4.35 16.03 5.89
CA ILE A 124 -4.86 17.18 6.66
C ILE A 124 -6.36 17.35 6.45
N PHE A 125 -6.84 17.19 5.21
CA PHE A 125 -8.26 17.21 4.90
C PHE A 125 -9.03 16.15 5.70
N ASP A 126 -8.57 14.89 5.66
CA ASP A 126 -9.20 13.81 6.39
C ASP A 126 -9.13 14.03 7.90
N ALA A 127 -8.00 14.47 8.43
CA ALA A 127 -7.87 14.79 9.84
C ALA A 127 -8.85 15.90 10.28
N TYR A 128 -9.10 16.87 9.40
CA TYR A 128 -10.02 17.97 9.69
C TYR A 128 -11.50 17.55 9.61
N VAL A 129 -11.84 16.76 8.58
CA VAL A 129 -13.24 16.37 8.32
C VAL A 129 -13.61 15.12 9.11
N LEU A 130 -12.73 14.13 9.14
CA LEU A 130 -12.99 12.81 9.73
C LEU A 130 -12.39 12.65 11.14
N GLY A 131 -11.50 13.56 11.56
CA GLY A 131 -10.77 13.47 12.82
C GLY A 131 -9.52 12.62 12.75
N MET A 132 -9.21 11.99 11.61
CA MET A 132 -8.08 11.08 11.44
C MET A 132 -7.56 11.16 10.01
N GLY A 133 -6.26 11.35 9.85
CA GLY A 133 -5.55 11.26 8.57
C GLY A 133 -4.47 10.20 8.63
N ILE A 134 -4.37 9.36 7.60
CA ILE A 134 -3.49 8.19 7.57
C ILE A 134 -2.63 8.23 6.32
N CYS A 135 -1.35 7.95 6.47
CA CYS A 135 -0.46 7.67 5.35
C CYS A 135 0.26 6.33 5.56
N LYS A 136 0.64 5.74 4.44
CA LYS A 136 1.49 4.57 4.38
C LYS A 136 2.80 4.95 3.72
N ILE A 137 3.88 4.70 4.42
CA ILE A 137 5.24 4.91 3.94
C ILE A 137 5.86 3.53 3.79
N GLY A 138 6.53 3.31 2.68
CA GLY A 138 7.18 2.04 2.43
C GLY A 138 8.26 2.17 1.37
N TYR A 139 8.79 1.02 1.01
CA TYR A 139 9.82 0.87 0.01
C TYR A 139 9.37 -0.18 -0.99
N SER A 140 9.39 0.16 -2.27
CA SER A 140 8.98 -0.75 -3.34
C SER A 140 10.20 -1.21 -4.10
N THR A 141 10.41 -2.52 -4.11
CA THR A 141 11.45 -3.17 -4.90
C THR A 141 10.81 -3.84 -6.10
N GLN A 142 11.18 -3.44 -7.30
CA GLN A 142 10.78 -4.11 -8.53
C GLN A 142 11.92 -4.99 -9.01
N PHE A 143 11.64 -6.29 -9.12
CA PHE A 143 12.57 -7.25 -9.72
C PHE A 143 12.30 -7.32 -11.22
N GLY A 144 13.34 -7.24 -12.04
CA GLY A 144 13.27 -7.34 -13.49
C GLY A 144 14.07 -8.49 -14.03
N THR A 145 13.66 -9.03 -15.18
CA THR A 145 14.38 -10.05 -15.92
C THR A 145 15.34 -9.44 -16.95
N ASP A 146 15.31 -8.13 -17.14
CA ASP A 146 16.10 -7.46 -18.16
C ASP A 146 17.48 -7.13 -17.58
N ILE A 147 18.45 -7.92 -17.92
CA ILE A 147 19.88 -7.56 -17.74
C ILE A 147 20.12 -6.35 -18.64
N PRO A 148 20.73 -5.25 -18.13
CA PRO A 148 21.07 -4.12 -18.98
C PRO A 148 21.88 -4.59 -20.18
N ASP A 149 21.45 -4.20 -21.39
CA ASP A 149 22.07 -4.62 -22.66
C ASP A 149 23.58 -4.38 -22.74
N GLU A 150 24.09 -3.46 -21.92
CA GLU A 150 25.53 -3.17 -21.82
C GLU A 150 26.35 -4.29 -21.16
N ASP A 151 25.81 -4.97 -20.16
CA ASP A 151 26.51 -6.05 -19.48
C ASP A 151 26.47 -7.32 -20.32
N ILE A 152 25.38 -7.59 -21.05
CA ILE A 152 25.30 -8.71 -22.01
C ILE A 152 26.30 -8.51 -23.16
N LYS A 153 26.50 -7.26 -23.64
CA LYS A 153 27.46 -6.95 -24.70
C LYS A 153 28.89 -7.16 -24.22
N LYS A 154 29.23 -6.77 -22.98
CA LYS A 154 30.58 -6.96 -22.41
C LYS A 154 30.91 -8.44 -22.24
N ASP A 155 29.99 -9.26 -21.77
CA ASP A 155 30.22 -10.70 -21.62
C ASP A 155 30.35 -11.40 -22.96
N ARG A 156 29.51 -11.08 -23.94
CA ARG A 156 29.63 -11.62 -25.31
C ARG A 156 30.91 -11.21 -26.02
N GLU A 157 31.43 -9.99 -25.81
CA GLU A 157 32.71 -9.57 -26.38
C GLU A 157 33.87 -10.23 -25.67
N THR A 158 33.77 -10.46 -24.36
CA THR A 158 34.80 -11.17 -23.58
C THR A 158 34.86 -12.64 -23.96
N GLU A 159 33.74 -13.30 -24.15
CA GLU A 159 33.66 -14.68 -24.63
C GLU A 159 34.18 -14.82 -26.09
N LYS A 160 33.83 -13.91 -26.99
CA LYS A 160 34.37 -13.90 -28.35
C LYS A 160 35.89 -13.71 -28.37
N LYS A 161 36.44 -12.82 -27.55
CA LYS A 161 37.90 -12.63 -27.44
C LYS A 161 38.59 -13.84 -26.82
N ARG A 162 37.95 -14.53 -25.83
CA ARG A 162 38.46 -15.81 -25.25
C ARG A 162 38.49 -16.91 -26.33
N GLY A 163 37.40 -17.12 -27.07
CA GLY A 163 37.33 -18.14 -28.12
C GLY A 163 38.33 -17.93 -29.25
N ILE A 164 38.62 -16.68 -29.64
CA ILE A 164 39.62 -16.36 -30.67
C ILE A 164 41.05 -16.62 -30.15
N LEU A 165 41.36 -16.33 -28.89
CA LEU A 165 42.67 -16.58 -28.27
C LEU A 165 42.95 -18.07 -28.07
N GLU A 166 41.92 -18.88 -27.78
CA GLU A 166 42.01 -20.33 -27.70
C GLU A 166 42.20 -20.97 -29.07
N MET A 167 41.47 -20.47 -30.10
CA MET A 167 41.57 -20.94 -31.49
C MET A 167 42.95 -20.61 -32.12
N LEU A 168 43.60 -19.54 -31.67
CA LEU A 168 44.95 -19.16 -32.09
C LEU A 168 46.06 -19.86 -31.28
N GLY A 169 45.74 -20.78 -30.37
CA GLY A 169 46.72 -21.54 -29.60
C GLY A 169 47.58 -20.75 -28.61
N LEU A 170 47.17 -19.50 -28.34
CA LEU A 170 47.92 -18.57 -27.49
C LEU A 170 47.62 -18.77 -25.98
N ARG A 171 46.67 -19.65 -25.62
CA ARG A 171 46.34 -19.98 -24.23
C ARG A 171 46.00 -21.46 -24.10
N LYS A 172 46.66 -22.16 -23.16
CA LYS A 172 46.26 -23.52 -22.80
C LYS A 172 44.96 -23.51 -22.00
N PRO A 173 44.02 -24.42 -22.26
CA PRO A 173 42.78 -24.48 -21.51
C PRO A 173 43.09 -24.79 -20.05
N LYS A 174 42.86 -23.83 -19.18
CA LYS A 174 42.89 -24.05 -17.73
C LYS A 174 41.54 -24.62 -17.35
N LYS A 175 41.49 -25.90 -16.99
CA LYS A 175 40.34 -26.48 -16.29
C LYS A 175 40.30 -25.89 -14.88
N GLU A 176 39.74 -24.75 -14.72
CA GLU A 176 39.15 -24.26 -13.47
C GLU A 176 37.64 -24.27 -13.69
N GLU A 177 37.00 -25.18 -13.01
CA GLU A 177 35.54 -25.09 -12.78
C GLU A 177 35.32 -23.86 -11.91
N GLU A 178 35.10 -22.70 -12.54
CA GLU A 178 34.50 -21.58 -11.85
C GLU A 178 33.08 -22.04 -11.41
N PRO A 179 32.72 -21.85 -10.13
CA PRO A 179 31.39 -22.15 -9.69
C PRO A 179 30.47 -21.29 -10.56
N LYS A 180 29.70 -21.93 -11.44
CA LYS A 180 28.57 -21.28 -12.10
C LYS A 180 27.62 -20.85 -10.97
N GLN A 181 27.76 -19.62 -10.51
CA GLN A 181 26.69 -19.01 -9.78
C GLN A 181 25.49 -19.03 -10.73
N ASN A 182 24.56 -19.92 -10.46
CA ASN A 182 23.22 -19.84 -11.02
C ASN A 182 22.58 -18.59 -10.38
N ILE A 183 22.91 -17.43 -10.93
CA ILE A 183 22.21 -16.20 -10.62
C ILE A 183 20.83 -16.43 -11.24
N GLU A 184 19.86 -16.76 -10.41
CA GLU A 184 18.49 -16.79 -10.85
C GLU A 184 18.15 -15.38 -11.33
N LEU A 185 17.85 -15.25 -12.62
CA LEU A 185 17.54 -14.00 -13.32
C LEU A 185 16.41 -13.17 -12.66
N ASN A 186 15.75 -13.73 -11.67
CA ASN A 186 14.67 -13.11 -10.89
C ASN A 186 15.18 -12.22 -9.73
N GLU A 187 16.50 -12.21 -9.45
CA GLU A 187 17.07 -11.48 -8.30
C GLU A 187 17.60 -10.08 -8.64
N PHE A 188 17.57 -9.68 -9.91
CA PHE A 188 18.01 -8.32 -10.25
C PHE A 188 16.96 -7.28 -9.85
N ILE A 189 17.33 -6.43 -8.91
CA ILE A 189 16.55 -5.27 -8.52
C ILE A 189 16.60 -4.27 -9.68
N ARG A 190 15.45 -4.03 -10.32
CA ARG A 190 15.33 -3.07 -11.40
C ARG A 190 15.19 -1.65 -10.89
N THR A 191 14.37 -1.47 -9.87
CA THR A 191 14.16 -0.19 -9.22
C THR A 191 13.83 -0.40 -7.76
N GLU A 192 14.42 0.41 -6.93
CA GLU A 192 14.11 0.51 -5.50
C GLU A 192 13.75 1.94 -5.18
N ASN A 193 12.50 2.19 -4.85
CA ASN A 193 12.03 3.53 -4.54
C ASN A 193 11.21 3.55 -3.27
N PRO A 194 11.43 4.54 -2.40
CA PRO A 194 10.49 4.82 -1.33
C PRO A 194 9.15 5.24 -1.94
N TYR A 195 8.07 5.01 -1.23
CA TYR A 195 6.77 5.54 -1.58
C TYR A 195 6.05 6.08 -0.35
N ILE A 196 5.20 7.06 -0.57
CA ILE A 196 4.25 7.55 0.40
C ILE A 196 2.88 7.61 -0.27
N THR A 197 1.87 7.02 0.35
CA THR A 197 0.50 7.03 -0.16
C THR A 197 -0.47 7.42 0.94
N TRP A 198 -1.51 8.12 0.54
CA TRP A 198 -2.67 8.35 1.39
C TRP A 198 -3.47 7.04 1.54
N VAL A 199 -3.91 6.77 2.76
CA VAL A 199 -4.79 5.64 3.07
C VAL A 199 -6.16 6.19 3.46
N ASN A 200 -7.19 5.71 2.77
CA ASN A 200 -8.56 6.08 3.09
C ASN A 200 -8.92 5.55 4.50
N PRO A 201 -9.30 6.41 5.46
CA PRO A 201 -9.65 6.01 6.81
C PRO A 201 -10.74 4.94 6.90
N PHE A 202 -11.66 4.89 5.94
CA PHE A 202 -12.69 3.85 5.86
C PHE A 202 -12.18 2.47 5.43
N ASN A 203 -10.98 2.42 4.87
CA ASN A 203 -10.32 1.18 4.47
C ASN A 203 -9.22 0.74 5.43
N PHE A 204 -8.96 1.52 6.46
CA PHE A 204 -7.98 1.21 7.48
C PHE A 204 -8.62 0.48 8.65
N GLY A 205 -7.92 -0.51 9.21
CA GLY A 205 -8.31 -1.19 10.42
C GLY A 205 -7.12 -1.38 11.37
N ILE A 206 -7.42 -1.35 12.64
CA ILE A 206 -6.46 -1.50 13.73
C ILE A 206 -6.98 -2.50 14.75
N ASP A 207 -6.08 -3.09 15.52
CA ASP A 207 -6.41 -3.93 16.67
C ASP A 207 -7.35 -3.20 17.63
N PRO A 208 -8.57 -3.72 17.88
CA PRO A 208 -9.53 -3.08 18.79
C PRO A 208 -9.04 -2.91 20.23
N ALA A 209 -8.05 -3.71 20.67
CA ALA A 209 -7.47 -3.61 21.98
C ALA A 209 -6.39 -2.51 22.10
N ALA A 210 -6.02 -1.88 20.99
CA ALA A 210 -4.93 -0.90 20.96
C ALA A 210 -5.44 0.51 21.26
N ASN A 211 -4.67 1.26 22.07
CA ASN A 211 -4.89 2.68 22.32
C ASN A 211 -4.09 3.58 21.36
N SER A 212 -3.14 3.00 20.63
CA SER A 212 -2.30 3.70 19.64
C SER A 212 -1.74 2.70 18.64
N ILE A 213 -1.26 3.20 17.50
CA ILE A 213 -0.64 2.36 16.47
C ILE A 213 0.62 1.64 16.99
N ASN A 214 1.32 2.23 17.96
CA ASN A 214 2.56 1.67 18.50
C ASN A 214 2.32 0.41 19.34
N ASN A 215 1.20 0.31 20.04
CA ASN A 215 0.86 -0.85 20.86
C ASN A 215 -0.14 -1.81 20.18
N ALA A 216 -0.52 -1.52 18.93
CA ALA A 216 -1.36 -2.41 18.15
C ALA A 216 -0.61 -3.70 17.80
N ARG A 217 -1.29 -4.84 17.95
CA ARG A 217 -0.77 -6.15 17.51
C ARG A 217 -0.75 -6.25 16.00
N TYR A 218 -1.70 -5.59 15.34
CA TYR A 218 -1.82 -5.53 13.89
C TYR A 218 -2.51 -4.24 13.43
N VAL A 219 -2.23 -3.88 12.20
CA VAL A 219 -2.98 -2.92 11.40
C VAL A 219 -3.20 -3.51 10.02
N TYR A 220 -4.24 -3.08 9.31
CA TYR A 220 -4.44 -3.48 7.92
C TYR A 220 -4.99 -2.35 7.07
N GLU A 221 -4.76 -2.47 5.78
CA GLU A 221 -5.39 -1.68 4.73
C GLU A 221 -6.21 -2.60 3.83
N ARG A 222 -7.47 -2.24 3.55
CA ARG A 222 -8.30 -2.89 2.55
C ARG A 222 -8.12 -2.17 1.20
N VAL A 223 -7.70 -2.88 0.19
CA VAL A 223 -7.50 -2.35 -1.17
C VAL A 223 -8.30 -3.18 -2.15
N THR A 224 -9.20 -2.53 -2.89
CA THR A 224 -9.93 -3.20 -3.98
C THR A 224 -9.08 -3.16 -5.26
N LYS A 225 -8.80 -4.32 -5.84
CA LYS A 225 -8.00 -4.48 -7.06
C LYS A 225 -8.80 -5.17 -8.16
N ILE A 226 -8.42 -4.92 -9.40
CA ILE A 226 -8.96 -5.67 -10.55
C ILE A 226 -8.46 -7.12 -10.44
N LEU A 227 -9.36 -8.09 -10.62
CA LEU A 227 -9.06 -9.51 -10.42
C LEU A 227 -7.90 -9.97 -11.30
N LYS A 228 -7.85 -9.51 -12.55
CA LYS A 228 -6.75 -9.81 -13.46
C LYS A 228 -5.41 -9.33 -12.96
N GLU A 229 -5.31 -8.10 -12.43
CA GLU A 229 -4.06 -7.59 -11.87
C GLU A 229 -3.55 -8.45 -10.71
N VAL A 230 -4.49 -8.99 -9.90
CA VAL A 230 -4.15 -9.87 -8.79
C VAL A 230 -3.65 -11.23 -9.29
N LYS A 231 -4.29 -11.79 -10.34
CA LYS A 231 -3.87 -13.07 -10.94
C LYS A 231 -2.54 -12.95 -11.68
N ASP A 232 -2.29 -11.84 -12.33
CA ASP A 232 -1.05 -11.60 -13.09
C ASP A 232 0.15 -11.22 -12.18
N ASN A 233 -0.11 -10.92 -10.90
CA ASN A 233 0.94 -10.52 -9.96
C ASN A 233 1.76 -11.72 -9.49
N LYS A 234 3.01 -11.80 -9.94
CA LYS A 234 3.96 -12.88 -9.58
C LYS A 234 4.32 -12.94 -8.09
N GLY A 235 4.09 -11.86 -7.33
CA GLY A 235 4.29 -11.82 -5.89
C GLY A 235 3.17 -12.47 -5.07
N TYR A 236 2.10 -12.89 -5.74
CA TYR A 236 0.96 -13.55 -5.11
C TYR A 236 0.92 -15.04 -5.46
N SER A 237 0.45 -15.84 -4.53
CA SER A 237 0.20 -17.28 -4.69
C SER A 237 -1.29 -17.57 -4.48
N ASN A 238 -1.76 -18.73 -4.87
CA ASN A 238 -3.17 -19.19 -4.71
C ASN A 238 -4.19 -18.26 -5.38
N THR A 239 -3.85 -17.68 -6.52
CA THR A 239 -4.70 -16.72 -7.24
C THR A 239 -5.62 -17.37 -8.25
N GLU A 240 -5.35 -18.63 -8.64
CA GLU A 240 -6.00 -19.34 -9.75
C GLU A 240 -7.51 -19.50 -9.55
N ASP A 241 -7.93 -19.86 -8.31
CA ASP A 241 -9.33 -20.10 -7.97
C ASP A 241 -10.06 -18.86 -7.46
N LEU A 242 -9.57 -17.67 -7.71
CA LEU A 242 -10.24 -16.43 -7.30
C LEU A 242 -11.32 -16.08 -8.34
N GLU A 243 -12.55 -15.85 -7.86
CA GLU A 243 -13.68 -15.52 -8.71
C GLU A 243 -13.97 -14.01 -8.78
N GLY A 244 -13.74 -13.30 -7.68
CA GLY A 244 -14.02 -11.87 -7.56
C GLY A 244 -15.49 -11.50 -7.74
N SER A 245 -15.79 -10.22 -7.71
CA SER A 245 -17.14 -9.66 -7.90
C SER A 245 -17.16 -8.68 -9.06
N PRO A 246 -18.26 -8.57 -9.82
CA PRO A 246 -18.38 -7.58 -10.88
C PRO A 246 -18.18 -6.15 -10.36
N ILE A 247 -17.54 -5.31 -11.16
CA ILE A 247 -17.32 -3.90 -10.81
C ILE A 247 -18.67 -3.20 -10.63
N ASN A 248 -18.89 -2.59 -9.47
CA ASN A 248 -20.10 -1.87 -9.12
C ASN A 248 -21.43 -2.65 -9.33
N GLY A 249 -21.39 -3.98 -9.15
CA GLY A 249 -22.56 -4.81 -9.38
C GLY A 249 -22.99 -4.89 -10.84
N GLY A 250 -22.12 -4.51 -11.76
CA GLY A 250 -22.38 -4.54 -13.21
C GLY A 250 -22.62 -5.96 -13.74
N VAL A 251 -23.27 -6.04 -14.90
CA VAL A 251 -23.54 -7.30 -15.58
C VAL A 251 -22.36 -7.67 -16.46
N VAL A 252 -21.73 -8.81 -16.19
CA VAL A 252 -20.62 -9.38 -16.98
C VAL A 252 -21.19 -10.42 -17.95
N LYS A 253 -22.24 -10.04 -18.73
CA LYS A 253 -22.82 -10.92 -19.77
C LYS A 253 -22.18 -10.62 -21.12
N ASP A 254 -22.06 -11.62 -21.94
CA ASP A 254 -21.56 -11.54 -23.33
C ASP A 254 -20.09 -11.12 -23.47
N ILE A 255 -19.29 -11.25 -22.38
CA ILE A 255 -17.86 -11.03 -22.40
C ILE A 255 -17.13 -12.37 -22.54
N PRO A 256 -16.12 -12.50 -23.42
CA PRO A 256 -15.30 -13.70 -23.50
C PRO A 256 -14.70 -14.06 -22.13
N GLU A 257 -14.68 -15.35 -21.78
CA GLU A 257 -14.15 -15.84 -20.50
C GLU A 257 -12.73 -15.33 -20.22
N THR A 258 -11.91 -15.21 -21.27
CA THR A 258 -10.53 -14.70 -21.17
C THR A 258 -10.43 -13.22 -20.75
N GLN A 259 -11.52 -12.47 -20.83
CA GLN A 259 -11.57 -11.04 -20.49
C GLN A 259 -12.43 -10.73 -19.28
N ILE A 260 -13.17 -11.70 -18.75
CA ILE A 260 -14.07 -11.51 -17.62
C ILE A 260 -13.36 -10.93 -16.38
N ASP A 261 -12.15 -11.38 -16.12
CA ASP A 261 -11.37 -10.94 -14.95
C ASP A 261 -10.98 -9.46 -15.00
N ASN A 262 -11.02 -8.80 -16.18
CA ASN A 262 -10.82 -7.35 -16.31
C ASN A 262 -12.00 -6.53 -15.76
N PHE A 263 -13.19 -7.16 -15.63
CA PHE A 263 -14.42 -6.51 -15.21
C PHE A 263 -14.87 -6.95 -13.80
N LYS A 264 -13.99 -7.67 -13.12
CA LYS A 264 -14.19 -8.09 -11.74
C LYS A 264 -13.17 -7.47 -10.82
N THR A 265 -13.57 -7.26 -9.59
CA THR A 265 -12.70 -6.77 -8.51
C THR A 265 -12.68 -7.73 -7.34
N ILE A 266 -11.64 -7.63 -6.55
CA ILE A 266 -11.49 -8.39 -5.32
C ILE A 266 -10.89 -7.50 -4.24
N ASP A 267 -11.36 -7.65 -3.01
CA ASP A 267 -10.82 -6.93 -1.86
C ASP A 267 -9.63 -7.69 -1.30
N LEU A 268 -8.53 -6.98 -1.17
CA LEU A 268 -7.30 -7.45 -0.54
C LEU A 268 -7.14 -6.76 0.80
N TYR A 269 -6.83 -7.54 1.82
CA TYR A 269 -6.47 -7.07 3.15
C TYR A 269 -4.96 -7.24 3.31
N GLU A 270 -4.22 -6.14 3.27
CA GLU A 270 -2.79 -6.13 3.58
C GLU A 270 -2.60 -5.88 5.07
N ILE A 271 -2.22 -6.91 5.79
CA ILE A 271 -2.13 -6.94 7.24
C ILE A 271 -0.67 -6.90 7.65
N HIS A 272 -0.32 -5.93 8.46
CA HIS A 272 0.98 -5.84 9.13
C HIS A 272 0.79 -6.21 10.59
N TYR A 273 1.45 -7.26 11.06
CA TYR A 273 1.28 -7.73 12.42
C TYR A 273 2.59 -8.07 13.10
N LYS A 274 2.62 -7.85 14.42
CA LYS A 274 3.79 -8.05 15.27
C LYS A 274 3.84 -9.48 15.81
N THR A 275 5.02 -10.06 15.81
CA THR A 275 5.34 -11.32 16.45
C THR A 275 6.59 -11.16 17.32
N THR A 276 6.97 -12.21 18.05
CA THR A 276 8.19 -12.21 18.88
C THR A 276 9.47 -12.11 18.07
N ASP A 277 9.45 -12.47 16.79
CA ASP A 277 10.58 -12.51 15.87
C ASP A 277 10.54 -11.40 14.78
N GLY A 278 9.62 -10.45 14.92
CA GLY A 278 9.54 -9.29 14.03
C GLY A 278 8.14 -9.01 13.49
N ILE A 279 8.07 -8.17 12.48
CA ILE A 279 6.83 -7.78 11.80
C ILE A 279 6.65 -8.66 10.58
N TYR A 280 5.43 -9.12 10.36
CA TYR A 280 5.02 -9.89 9.20
C TYR A 280 3.99 -9.14 8.37
N ILE A 281 4.06 -9.37 7.06
CA ILE A 281 3.08 -8.89 6.09
C ILE A 281 2.30 -10.09 5.59
N LEU A 282 0.97 -10.02 5.73
CA LEU A 282 0.04 -11.02 5.24
C LEU A 282 -0.97 -10.34 4.32
N VAL A 283 -1.10 -10.82 3.10
CA VAL A 283 -2.12 -10.37 2.16
C VAL A 283 -3.19 -11.45 2.04
N LEU A 284 -4.41 -11.11 2.42
CA LEU A 284 -5.58 -11.97 2.29
C LEU A 284 -6.51 -11.40 1.21
N ALA A 285 -6.93 -12.24 0.27
CA ALA A 285 -8.01 -11.91 -0.65
C ALA A 285 -9.34 -12.36 -0.05
N LYS A 286 -10.35 -11.49 -0.07
CA LYS A 286 -11.72 -11.80 0.30
C LYS A 286 -12.52 -12.12 -0.96
N ASP A 287 -12.82 -13.40 -1.14
CA ASP A 287 -13.58 -13.91 -2.26
C ASP A 287 -14.95 -14.41 -1.76
N GLY A 288 -15.97 -13.59 -1.91
CA GLY A 288 -17.27 -13.83 -1.28
C GLY A 288 -17.16 -13.87 0.26
N SER A 289 -17.45 -15.02 0.85
CA SER A 289 -17.32 -15.26 2.29
C SER A 289 -15.99 -15.91 2.70
N ALA A 290 -15.19 -16.34 1.73
CA ALA A 290 -13.91 -17.01 1.95
C ALA A 290 -12.75 -16.02 1.95
N TYR A 291 -11.69 -16.37 2.70
CA TYR A 291 -10.43 -15.66 2.67
C TYR A 291 -9.33 -16.60 2.18
N LYS A 292 -8.51 -16.11 1.25
CA LYS A 292 -7.36 -16.86 0.71
C LYS A 292 -6.08 -16.06 0.94
N ALA A 293 -5.04 -16.73 1.46
CA ALA A 293 -3.74 -16.10 1.63
C ALA A 293 -2.99 -16.05 0.30
N LEU A 294 -2.64 -14.84 -0.13
CA LEU A 294 -1.90 -14.60 -1.36
C LEU A 294 -0.41 -14.40 -1.11
N ARG A 295 -0.04 -13.78 0.01
CA ARG A 295 1.35 -13.47 0.37
C ARG A 295 1.50 -13.54 1.87
N HIS A 296 2.59 -14.14 2.34
CA HIS A 296 2.93 -14.16 3.76
C HIS A 296 4.44 -14.18 3.92
N GLU A 297 5.01 -13.10 4.43
CA GLU A 297 6.46 -12.94 4.57
C GLU A 297 6.81 -12.04 5.75
N LYS A 298 8.07 -12.12 6.19
CA LYS A 298 8.60 -11.21 7.19
C LYS A 298 8.82 -9.85 6.54
N SER A 299 8.42 -8.78 7.22
CA SER A 299 8.69 -7.42 6.77
C SER A 299 10.19 -7.16 6.77
N ILE A 300 10.65 -6.40 5.78
CA ILE A 300 12.03 -5.88 5.77
C ILE A 300 12.22 -4.73 6.76
N TYR A 301 11.12 -4.16 7.25
CA TYR A 301 11.16 -3.09 8.23
C TYR A 301 11.22 -3.69 9.64
N GLU A 302 12.34 -3.55 10.30
CA GLU A 302 12.43 -3.75 11.75
C GLU A 302 12.00 -2.45 12.40
N MET A 303 10.90 -2.48 13.13
CA MET A 303 10.61 -1.41 14.06
C MET A 303 11.46 -1.64 15.30
N ASP A 304 12.64 -1.12 15.32
CA ASP A 304 13.35 -0.88 16.58
C ASP A 304 12.52 0.13 17.37
N GLY A 305 12.01 -0.35 18.51
CA GLY A 305 11.11 0.35 19.40
C GLY A 305 11.74 1.54 20.11
#